data_f7342935b1d36531fb3e6161ca735a7e
#
_entry.id   f7342935b1d36531fb3e6161ca735a7e
#
_cell.length_a   1.000
_cell.length_b   1.000
_cell.length_c   1.000
_cell.angle_alpha   90.00
_cell.angle_beta   90.00
_cell.angle_gamma   90.00
#
_symmetry.space_group_name_H-M   'P 1'
#
loop_
_entity.id
_entity.type
_entity.pdbx_description
1 polymer ?
#
loop_
_entity_poly.entity_id
_entity_poly.type
_entity_poly.pdbx_seq_one_letter_code
_entity_poly.pdbx_strand_id
1 'polypeptide(L)'
;MTTQQVADRYYELAQQNKWQQIQDELYSDDVVNKEPEHAIAMGIPTITKGLAAVQAKGEARRAQMEALHSQECSAPAVGGKYFSMSMSREVTFKGKPRMRLEEIAVFEVQNDKIITEQFFY
;
A
#
# COMPACT_ATOMS: atom_id res chain seq x y z
N MET A 1 4.05 -8.01 -18.46
CA MET A 1 4.96 -8.25 -17.30
C MET A 1 4.50 -9.47 -16.53
N THR A 2 5.43 -10.25 -16.02
CA THR A 2 5.15 -11.32 -15.08
C THR A 2 4.83 -10.73 -13.69
N THR A 3 4.30 -11.56 -12.79
CA THR A 3 4.12 -11.15 -11.39
C THR A 3 5.44 -10.71 -10.76
N GLN A 4 6.52 -11.44 -11.05
CA GLN A 4 7.85 -11.08 -10.55
C GLN A 4 8.29 -9.70 -11.03
N GLN A 5 8.06 -9.38 -12.30
CA GLN A 5 8.42 -8.09 -12.86
C GLN A 5 7.62 -6.95 -12.24
N VAL A 6 6.32 -7.16 -12.02
CA VAL A 6 5.47 -6.18 -11.33
C VAL A 6 5.97 -5.96 -9.90
N ALA A 7 6.26 -7.05 -9.18
CA ALA A 7 6.77 -6.98 -7.81
C ALA A 7 8.11 -6.26 -7.73
N ASP A 8 9.03 -6.56 -8.64
CA ASP A 8 10.36 -5.93 -8.67
C ASP A 8 10.24 -4.42 -8.97
N ARG A 9 9.35 -4.06 -9.89
CA ARG A 9 9.10 -2.65 -10.22
C ARG A 9 8.49 -1.90 -9.05
N TYR A 10 7.53 -2.52 -8.36
CA TYR A 10 6.95 -1.97 -7.14
C TYR A 10 8.05 -1.68 -6.11
N TYR A 11 8.89 -2.66 -5.85
CA TYR A 11 9.98 -2.53 -4.87
C TYR A 11 10.94 -1.41 -5.25
N GLU A 12 11.36 -1.35 -6.51
CA GLU A 12 12.24 -0.30 -7.02
C GLU A 12 11.66 1.10 -6.76
N LEU A 13 10.40 1.30 -7.10
CA LEU A 13 9.73 2.59 -6.91
C LEU A 13 9.51 2.90 -5.43
N ALA A 14 9.18 1.88 -4.61
CA ALA A 14 8.99 2.05 -3.18
C ALA A 14 10.29 2.50 -2.49
N GLN A 15 11.44 1.97 -2.92
CA GLN A 15 12.74 2.40 -2.39
C GLN A 15 13.05 3.87 -2.68
N GLN A 16 12.43 4.42 -3.72
CA GLN A 16 12.58 5.81 -4.11
C GLN A 16 11.46 6.70 -3.58
N ASN A 17 10.55 6.17 -2.75
CA ASN A 17 9.36 6.85 -2.23
C ASN A 17 8.44 7.39 -3.34
N LYS A 18 8.38 6.69 -4.48
CA LYS A 18 7.55 7.09 -5.63
C LYS A 18 6.18 6.41 -5.61
N TRP A 19 5.46 6.59 -4.52
CA TRP A 19 4.17 5.91 -4.28
C TRP A 19 3.09 6.26 -5.30
N GLN A 20 3.02 7.52 -5.72
CA GLN A 20 2.07 7.93 -6.76
C GLN A 20 2.38 7.24 -8.09
N GLN A 21 3.65 7.13 -8.44
CA GLN A 21 4.06 6.47 -9.69
C GLN A 21 3.75 4.97 -9.65
N ILE A 22 3.89 4.32 -8.49
CA ILE A 22 3.48 2.92 -8.33
C ILE A 22 2.02 2.74 -8.73
N GLN A 23 1.14 3.58 -8.21
CA GLN A 23 -0.28 3.51 -8.50
C GLN A 23 -0.58 3.82 -9.97
N ASP A 24 0.03 4.86 -10.51
CA ASP A 24 -0.20 5.26 -11.90
C ASP A 24 0.31 4.21 -12.89
N GLU A 25 1.43 3.55 -12.59
CA GLU A 25 2.08 2.60 -13.50
C GLU A 25 1.57 1.17 -13.34
N LEU A 26 1.34 0.72 -12.10
CA LEU A 26 1.14 -0.69 -11.79
C LEU A 26 -0.28 -1.07 -11.34
N TYR A 27 -1.10 -0.13 -10.89
CA TYR A 27 -2.44 -0.45 -10.42
C TYR A 27 -3.45 -0.47 -11.54
N SER A 28 -4.37 -1.46 -11.49
CA SER A 28 -5.53 -1.48 -12.36
C SER A 28 -6.49 -0.36 -11.99
N ASP A 29 -7.21 0.19 -12.96
CA ASP A 29 -8.27 1.16 -12.70
C ASP A 29 -9.35 0.61 -11.76
N ASP A 30 -9.55 -0.71 -11.75
CA ASP A 30 -10.53 -1.41 -10.93
C ASP A 30 -9.93 -2.01 -9.65
N VAL A 31 -8.76 -1.56 -9.24
CA VAL A 31 -8.08 -2.10 -8.05
C VAL A 31 -8.98 -2.04 -6.82
N VAL A 32 -8.91 -3.08 -5.99
CA VAL A 32 -9.62 -3.16 -4.72
C VAL A 32 -8.62 -3.15 -3.58
N ASN A 33 -8.80 -2.21 -2.64
CA ASN A 33 -8.04 -2.14 -1.41
C ASN A 33 -8.83 -2.80 -0.30
N LYS A 34 -8.17 -3.64 0.49
CA LYS A 34 -8.76 -4.33 1.64
C LYS A 34 -7.94 -4.06 2.89
N GLU A 35 -8.63 -3.64 3.95
CA GLU A 35 -8.07 -3.40 5.27
C GLU A 35 -8.65 -4.38 6.28
N PRO A 36 -7.96 -4.67 7.42
CA PRO A 36 -8.52 -5.54 8.44
C PRO A 36 -9.75 -4.90 9.11
N GLU A 37 -10.63 -5.74 9.65
CA GLU A 37 -11.88 -5.27 10.27
C GLU A 37 -11.68 -4.24 11.38
N HIS A 38 -10.62 -4.40 12.18
CA HIS A 38 -10.36 -3.45 13.28
C HIS A 38 -10.00 -2.04 12.79
N ALA A 39 -9.71 -1.86 11.50
CA ALA A 39 -9.46 -0.55 10.92
C ALA A 39 -10.70 0.35 10.96
N ILE A 40 -11.90 -0.23 11.03
CA ILE A 40 -13.16 0.52 11.14
C ILE A 40 -13.13 1.45 12.34
N ALA A 41 -12.60 0.97 13.48
CA ALA A 41 -12.49 1.77 14.71
C ALA A 41 -11.61 3.00 14.55
N MET A 42 -10.73 3.02 13.54
CA MET A 42 -9.86 4.14 13.20
C MET A 42 -10.43 5.02 12.08
N GLY A 43 -11.67 4.76 11.67
CA GLY A 43 -12.31 5.48 10.57
C GLY A 43 -11.83 5.09 9.18
N ILE A 44 -11.16 3.93 9.04
CA ILE A 44 -10.64 3.43 7.77
C ILE A 44 -11.62 2.42 7.19
N PRO A 45 -12.13 2.60 5.95
CA PRO A 45 -13.02 1.61 5.33
C PRO A 45 -12.26 0.31 5.05
N THR A 46 -12.93 -0.84 5.24
CA THR A 46 -12.33 -2.16 5.03
C THR A 46 -12.21 -2.52 3.56
N ILE A 47 -13.05 -1.95 2.71
CA ILE A 47 -13.02 -2.18 1.26
C ILE A 47 -13.14 -0.84 0.56
N THR A 48 -12.19 -0.57 -0.34
CA THR A 48 -12.20 0.62 -1.20
C THR A 48 -12.01 0.14 -2.64
N LYS A 49 -12.90 0.52 -3.54
CA LYS A 49 -12.91 0.05 -4.93
C LYS A 49 -12.58 1.17 -5.89
N GLY A 50 -11.71 0.86 -6.84
CA GLY A 50 -11.31 1.76 -7.91
C GLY A 50 -10.08 2.60 -7.57
N LEU A 51 -9.26 2.84 -8.58
CA LEU A 51 -7.99 3.55 -8.41
C LEU A 51 -8.18 4.95 -7.85
N ALA A 52 -9.15 5.70 -8.38
CA ALA A 52 -9.41 7.07 -7.90
C ALA A 52 -9.75 7.10 -6.41
N ALA A 53 -10.59 6.16 -5.94
CA ALA A 53 -10.97 6.08 -4.53
C ALA A 53 -9.81 5.64 -3.65
N VAL A 54 -8.98 4.71 -4.14
CA VAL A 54 -7.77 4.27 -3.43
C VAL A 54 -6.77 5.41 -3.30
N GLN A 55 -6.58 6.19 -4.36
CA GLN A 55 -5.70 7.37 -4.34
C GLN A 55 -6.23 8.44 -3.38
N ALA A 56 -7.52 8.72 -3.41
CA ALA A 56 -8.15 9.70 -2.51
C ALA A 56 -7.98 9.30 -1.04
N LYS A 57 -8.14 8.01 -0.74
CA LYS A 57 -7.92 7.46 0.61
C LYS A 57 -6.48 7.67 1.06
N GLY A 58 -5.51 7.40 0.19
CA GLY A 58 -4.09 7.59 0.48
C GLY A 58 -3.75 9.07 0.72
N GLU A 59 -4.30 9.97 -0.09
CA GLU A 59 -4.11 11.42 0.07
C GLU A 59 -4.69 11.92 1.40
N ALA A 60 -5.90 11.48 1.76
CA ALA A 60 -6.52 11.84 3.03
C ALA A 60 -5.66 11.40 4.22
N ARG A 61 -5.08 10.21 4.15
CA ARG A 61 -4.21 9.71 5.21
C ARG A 61 -2.90 10.50 5.29
N ARG A 62 -2.29 10.80 4.15
CA ARG A 62 -1.08 11.64 4.11
C ARG A 62 -1.33 13.04 4.64
N ALA A 63 -2.52 13.60 4.41
CA ALA A 63 -2.90 14.91 4.92
C ALA A 63 -2.97 14.96 6.46
N GLN A 64 -3.19 13.81 7.12
CA GLN A 64 -3.18 13.69 8.57
C GLN A 64 -1.78 13.45 9.14
N MET A 65 -0.80 13.20 8.29
CA MET A 65 0.57 12.93 8.72
C MET A 65 1.31 14.24 8.93
N GLU A 66 1.76 14.49 10.17
CA GLU A 66 2.58 15.64 10.51
C GLU A 66 4.04 15.39 10.13
N ALA A 67 4.55 14.19 10.36
CA ALA A 67 5.92 13.80 10.04
C ALA A 67 6.05 12.32 9.73
N LEU A 68 6.85 12.00 8.72
CA LEU A 68 7.33 10.65 8.43
C LEU A 68 8.80 10.59 8.84
N HIS A 69 9.10 9.83 9.90
CA HIS A 69 10.44 9.77 10.47
C HIS A 69 11.29 8.70 9.79
N SER A 70 10.71 7.56 9.47
CA SER A 70 11.38 6.49 8.73
C SER A 70 10.37 5.63 7.99
N GLN A 71 10.83 4.97 6.94
CA GLN A 71 10.00 4.07 6.15
C GLN A 71 10.89 2.98 5.55
N GLU A 72 10.44 1.73 5.68
CA GLU A 72 11.13 0.57 5.15
C GLU A 72 10.14 -0.40 4.54
N CYS A 73 10.53 -1.07 3.46
CA CYS A 73 9.80 -2.21 2.93
C CYS A 73 10.78 -3.33 2.56
N SER A 74 10.34 -4.56 2.76
CA SER A 74 11.13 -5.74 2.40
C SER A 74 11.12 -5.96 0.89
N ALA A 75 12.10 -6.71 0.39
CA ALA A 75 12.03 -7.24 -0.96
C ALA A 75 10.78 -8.13 -1.09
N PRO A 76 10.17 -8.19 -2.29
CA PRO A 76 8.94 -8.95 -2.46
C PRO A 76 9.17 -10.46 -2.40
N ALA A 77 8.20 -11.17 -1.82
CA ALA A 77 8.09 -12.63 -1.91
C ALA A 77 6.99 -12.94 -2.93
N VAL A 78 7.33 -13.65 -4.00
CA VAL A 78 6.43 -13.90 -5.13
C VAL A 78 6.00 -15.35 -5.16
N GLY A 79 4.69 -15.59 -5.32
CA GLY A 79 4.12 -16.92 -5.50
C GLY A 79 2.91 -16.85 -6.43
N GLY A 80 2.99 -17.52 -7.61
CA GLY A 80 1.90 -17.49 -8.59
C GLY A 80 1.56 -16.09 -9.05
N LYS A 81 0.30 -15.69 -8.87
CA LYS A 81 -0.19 -14.36 -9.21
C LYS A 81 -0.13 -13.37 -8.03
N TYR A 82 0.51 -13.74 -6.94
CA TYR A 82 0.59 -12.93 -5.72
C TYR A 82 2.02 -12.52 -5.40
N PHE A 83 2.18 -11.38 -4.77
CA PHE A 83 3.41 -11.05 -4.06
C PHE A 83 3.08 -10.34 -2.75
N SER A 84 4.01 -10.42 -1.80
CA SER A 84 3.85 -9.79 -0.50
C SER A 84 5.11 -9.03 -0.12
N MET A 85 4.91 -8.01 0.72
CA MET A 85 6.01 -7.21 1.27
C MET A 85 5.66 -6.84 2.71
N SER A 86 6.65 -6.85 3.60
CA SER A 86 6.49 -6.21 4.89
C SER A 86 6.82 -4.73 4.75
N MET A 87 6.02 -3.88 5.40
CA MET A 87 6.19 -2.44 5.39
C MET A 87 6.16 -1.92 6.81
N SER A 88 7.09 -1.03 7.15
CA SER A 88 7.11 -0.38 8.45
C SER A 88 7.39 1.10 8.29
N ARG A 89 6.76 1.89 9.14
CA ARG A 89 6.96 3.34 9.18
C ARG A 89 6.95 3.83 10.61
N GLU A 90 7.77 4.83 10.90
CA GLU A 90 7.60 5.65 12.09
C GLU A 90 7.03 6.98 11.68
N VAL A 91 5.87 7.31 12.24
CA VAL A 91 5.09 8.49 11.86
C VAL A 91 4.58 9.25 13.08
N THR A 92 4.27 10.52 12.88
CA THR A 92 3.48 11.32 13.79
C THR A 92 2.29 11.86 13.04
N PHE A 93 1.09 11.44 13.43
CA PHE A 93 -0.15 12.02 12.91
C PHE A 93 -0.50 13.26 13.73
N LYS A 94 -1.20 14.22 13.10
CA LYS A 94 -1.62 15.47 13.74
C LYS A 94 -2.37 15.20 15.04
N GLY A 95 -1.90 15.80 16.14
CA GLY A 95 -2.52 15.66 17.46
C GLY A 95 -2.28 14.34 18.16
N LYS A 96 -1.38 13.51 17.65
CA LYS A 96 -1.10 12.18 18.21
C LYS A 96 0.40 12.01 18.46
N PRO A 97 0.81 11.10 19.39
CA PRO A 97 2.21 10.83 19.61
C PRO A 97 2.82 10.07 18.44
N ARG A 98 4.15 10.15 18.34
CA ARG A 98 4.92 9.35 17.39
C ARG A 98 4.63 7.87 17.61
N MET A 99 4.39 7.14 16.52
CA MET A 99 4.07 5.72 16.56
C MET A 99 4.77 4.95 15.44
N ARG A 100 4.92 3.66 15.65
CA ARG A 100 5.43 2.73 14.64
C ARG A 100 4.26 1.94 14.06
N LEU A 101 4.16 1.95 12.74
CA LEU A 101 3.17 1.15 11.99
C LEU A 101 3.91 0.01 11.31
N GLU A 102 3.42 -1.21 11.49
CA GLU A 102 3.97 -2.41 10.86
C GLU A 102 2.85 -3.18 10.20
N GLU A 103 3.04 -3.56 8.94
CA GLU A 103 2.02 -4.27 8.17
C GLU A 103 2.64 -5.23 7.16
N ILE A 104 1.85 -6.22 6.77
CA ILE A 104 2.13 -7.07 5.62
C ILE A 104 1.13 -6.68 4.53
N ALA A 105 1.64 -6.39 3.35
CA ALA A 105 0.82 -6.12 2.18
C ALA A 105 0.87 -7.32 1.25
N VAL A 106 -0.31 -7.77 0.78
CA VAL A 106 -0.42 -8.84 -0.21
C VAL A 106 -1.11 -8.28 -1.44
N PHE A 107 -0.50 -8.49 -2.60
CA PHE A 107 -0.96 -7.97 -3.88
C PHE A 107 -1.31 -9.12 -4.82
N GLU A 108 -2.41 -8.97 -5.54
CA GLU A 108 -2.78 -9.87 -6.62
C GLU A 108 -2.53 -9.19 -7.96
N VAL A 109 -1.87 -9.89 -8.89
CA VAL A 109 -1.51 -9.37 -10.21
C VAL A 109 -2.29 -10.12 -11.28
N GLN A 110 -2.89 -9.37 -12.21
CA GLN A 110 -3.58 -9.91 -13.38
C GLN A 110 -3.42 -8.94 -14.54
N ASN A 111 -3.13 -9.45 -15.73
CA ASN A 111 -2.94 -8.62 -16.94
C ASN A 111 -1.95 -7.48 -16.72
N ASP A 112 -0.78 -7.79 -16.15
CA ASP A 112 0.32 -6.85 -15.87
C ASP A 112 0.00 -5.77 -14.83
N LYS A 113 -1.14 -5.87 -14.13
CA LYS A 113 -1.58 -4.86 -13.17
C LYS A 113 -1.92 -5.48 -11.83
N ILE A 114 -1.75 -4.69 -10.78
CA ILE A 114 -2.23 -5.02 -9.44
C ILE A 114 -3.73 -4.79 -9.41
N ILE A 115 -4.48 -5.86 -9.14
CA ILE A 115 -5.95 -5.81 -9.07
C ILE A 115 -6.50 -5.80 -7.65
N THR A 116 -5.70 -6.26 -6.68
CA THR A 116 -6.05 -6.14 -5.26
C THR A 116 -4.80 -5.83 -4.44
N GLU A 117 -4.98 -5.06 -3.38
CA GLU A 117 -4.01 -4.91 -2.31
C GLU A 117 -4.72 -5.16 -1.00
N GLN A 118 -4.15 -5.99 -0.15
CA GLN A 118 -4.71 -6.32 1.16
C GLN A 118 -3.65 -6.15 2.23
N PHE A 119 -3.99 -5.40 3.27
CA PHE A 119 -3.08 -5.12 4.39
C PHE A 119 -3.46 -5.91 5.62
N PHE A 120 -2.45 -6.39 6.32
CA PHE A 120 -2.56 -7.14 7.57
C PHE A 120 -1.72 -6.42 8.64
N TYR A 121 -2.38 -5.98 9.68
CA TYR A 121 -1.73 -5.31 10.82
C TYR A 121 -2.58 -5.39 12.09
#